data_4065f53f3675a26b774f529ce2ed3f55
#
_entry.id   4065f53f3675a26b774f529ce2ed3f55
#
_cell.length_a   1.000
_cell.length_b   1.000
_cell.length_c   1.000
_cell.angle_alpha   90.00
_cell.angle_beta   90.00
_cell.angle_gamma   90.00
#
_symmetry.space_group_name_H-M   'P 1'
#
loop_
_entity.id
_entity.type
_entity.pdbx_description
1 polymer ?
#
loop_
_entity_poly.entity_id
_entity_poly.type
_entity_poly.pdbx_seq_one_letter_code
_entity_poly.pdbx_strand_id
1 'polypeptide(L)'
;MQRWTCRASALAVTMLFASCLPAAAQDYAGREKLRAASTEFRREVIRVTDGVYVAVGYSASNVILIQGDTGSIVVDTATDPVAARAIRTAFGALLREPVRAIIYTHSHPDHTGGARVFAGTDHPEILSHQRLLEAVPDIGRAGRDGGDQFGMALPEAMYINAGVQLEVGRVTPPTREGYLPPTRTFSGDHLALTVAGVRLQLLYTPGETADAISVWLPEKHVLMPGDDFLRSFPNISPIRGARLRTPEDWIASLEKMIGLEPDDVVPSHTRPVLGGSAARAALTAYRDGIKSILDQTIQGMKRGERPDELVQHVKLPPALAENPYLQEFYGAVEWTVRGIYADRVGWFDGNATNLFRLAEKDRAARLVGLIGGPDQVLARGREALAAHDFKWAAELADFVLANDSANIGAKRIKAEALIELGERQINAIARNYYLSSAMYLLRDLPQ
;
A
#
# COMPACT_ATOMS: atom_id res chain seq x y z
N MET A 1 -53.91 -2.87 6.96
CA MET A 1 -52.63 -2.65 7.67
C MET A 1 -51.83 -3.94 7.63
N GLN A 2 -51.06 -4.14 6.63
CA GLN A 2 -50.14 -5.29 6.50
C GLN A 2 -48.70 -4.78 6.64
N ARG A 3 -48.02 -5.24 7.68
CA ARG A 3 -46.62 -4.94 7.93
C ARG A 3 -45.75 -5.88 7.07
N TRP A 4 -45.01 -5.30 6.17
CA TRP A 4 -43.93 -6.00 5.43
C TRP A 4 -42.64 -5.92 6.24
N THR A 5 -42.18 -7.06 6.73
CA THR A 5 -40.88 -7.21 7.34
C THR A 5 -39.88 -7.57 6.25
N CYS A 6 -39.01 -6.63 5.90
CA CYS A 6 -37.81 -6.93 5.10
C CYS A 6 -36.83 -7.72 5.97
N ARG A 7 -36.69 -9.01 5.71
CA ARG A 7 -35.56 -9.80 6.15
C ARG A 7 -34.44 -9.61 5.14
N ALA A 8 -33.38 -8.95 5.56
CA ALA A 8 -32.13 -8.88 4.81
C ALA A 8 -31.49 -10.27 4.77
N SER A 9 -31.43 -10.87 3.59
CA SER A 9 -30.73 -12.13 3.34
C SER A 9 -29.24 -11.83 3.11
N ALA A 10 -28.48 -11.86 4.18
CA ALA A 10 -27.02 -11.85 4.15
C ALA A 10 -26.51 -13.29 4.17
N LEU A 11 -26.71 -14.01 3.07
CA LEU A 11 -26.15 -15.37 2.90
C LEU A 11 -26.23 -15.71 1.41
N ALA A 12 -25.15 -15.59 0.69
CA ALA A 12 -24.97 -16.29 -0.59
C ALA A 12 -23.62 -16.11 -1.29
N VAL A 13 -22.60 -15.52 -0.66
CA VAL A 13 -21.28 -15.37 -1.35
C VAL A 13 -20.30 -16.49 -0.99
N THR A 14 -20.54 -17.25 0.06
CA THR A 14 -19.60 -18.27 0.57
C THR A 14 -19.79 -19.67 -0.04
N MET A 15 -20.82 -19.92 -0.82
CA MET A 15 -21.13 -21.28 -1.29
C MET A 15 -20.85 -21.58 -2.77
N LEU A 16 -20.40 -20.62 -3.56
CA LEU A 16 -20.20 -20.84 -5.01
C LEU A 16 -18.77 -21.27 -5.41
N PHE A 17 -17.84 -21.34 -4.46
CA PHE A 17 -16.46 -21.79 -4.73
C PHE A 17 -16.19 -23.26 -4.38
N ALA A 18 -17.16 -23.99 -3.85
CA ALA A 18 -16.92 -25.33 -3.27
C ALA A 18 -17.15 -26.53 -4.20
N SER A 19 -17.58 -26.38 -5.44
CA SER A 19 -18.09 -27.51 -6.20
C SER A 19 -17.35 -27.93 -7.48
N CYS A 20 -16.15 -27.44 -7.77
CA CYS A 20 -15.45 -27.83 -9.01
C CYS A 20 -13.94 -28.04 -8.94
N LEU A 21 -13.34 -28.30 -7.77
CA LEU A 21 -11.92 -28.66 -7.75
C LEU A 21 -11.71 -29.97 -6.99
N PRO A 22 -10.98 -30.96 -7.57
CA PRO A 22 -10.48 -32.07 -6.77
C PRO A 22 -9.54 -31.53 -5.71
N ALA A 23 -9.77 -31.91 -4.45
CA ALA A 23 -8.98 -31.49 -3.30
C ALA A 23 -7.60 -32.16 -3.29
N ALA A 24 -6.71 -31.71 -4.17
CA ALA A 24 -5.29 -31.69 -3.85
C ALA A 24 -5.07 -30.44 -2.99
N ALA A 25 -4.45 -30.56 -1.84
CA ALA A 25 -4.08 -29.39 -1.03
C ALA A 25 -3.18 -28.50 -1.88
N GLN A 26 -3.77 -27.49 -2.53
CA GLN A 26 -3.01 -26.53 -3.32
C GLN A 26 -2.21 -25.69 -2.34
N ASP A 27 -0.89 -25.72 -2.49
CA ASP A 27 0.01 -24.95 -1.65
C ASP A 27 -0.08 -23.46 -2.02
N TYR A 28 -0.92 -22.73 -1.28
CA TYR A 28 -1.00 -21.29 -1.33
C TYR A 28 -0.08 -20.63 -0.30
N ALA A 29 1.19 -21.02 -0.28
CA ALA A 29 2.19 -20.52 0.66
C ALA A 29 2.24 -18.99 0.70
N GLY A 30 2.04 -18.31 -0.44
CA GLY A 30 1.95 -16.85 -0.52
C GLY A 30 0.79 -16.29 0.32
N ARG A 31 -0.41 -16.86 0.18
CA ARG A 31 -1.59 -16.49 0.96
C ARG A 31 -1.38 -16.71 2.47
N GLU A 32 -0.81 -17.84 2.85
CA GLU A 32 -0.59 -18.15 4.27
C GLU A 32 0.48 -17.22 4.88
N LYS A 33 1.52 -16.89 4.12
CA LYS A 33 2.52 -15.90 4.53
C LYS A 33 1.91 -14.52 4.73
N LEU A 34 1.04 -14.08 3.82
CA LEU A 34 0.30 -12.81 3.93
C LEU A 34 -0.68 -12.83 5.12
N ARG A 35 -1.37 -13.96 5.35
CA ARG A 35 -2.26 -14.13 6.52
C ARG A 35 -1.48 -14.01 7.83
N ALA A 36 -0.32 -14.62 7.93
CA ALA A 36 0.55 -14.49 9.08
C ALA A 36 0.99 -13.04 9.31
N ALA A 37 1.38 -12.33 8.24
CA ALA A 37 1.75 -10.91 8.29
C ALA A 37 0.58 -10.02 8.74
N SER A 38 -0.67 -10.41 8.45
CA SER A 38 -1.86 -9.65 8.84
C SER A 38 -2.05 -9.55 10.36
N THR A 39 -1.37 -10.38 11.15
CA THR A 39 -1.37 -10.26 12.62
C THR A 39 -0.76 -8.96 13.14
N GLU A 40 0.06 -8.28 12.32
CA GLU A 40 0.60 -6.95 12.61
C GLU A 40 -0.51 -5.90 12.84
N PHE A 41 -1.69 -6.11 12.24
CA PHE A 41 -2.84 -5.20 12.30
C PHE A 41 -3.88 -5.60 13.35
N ARG A 42 -3.54 -6.49 14.28
CA ARG A 42 -4.43 -6.81 15.41
C ARG A 42 -4.67 -5.53 16.22
N ARG A 43 -5.95 -5.23 16.50
CA ARG A 43 -6.36 -4.05 17.27
C ARG A 43 -5.76 -4.05 18.65
N GLU A 44 -4.97 -3.04 18.94
CA GLU A 44 -4.32 -2.87 20.22
C GLU A 44 -3.88 -1.42 20.42
N VAL A 45 -3.92 -0.94 21.68
CA VAL A 45 -3.21 0.26 22.10
C VAL A 45 -1.92 -0.21 22.77
N ILE A 46 -0.79 0.05 22.12
CA ILE A 46 0.53 -0.37 22.57
C ILE A 46 1.18 0.81 23.30
N ARG A 47 1.68 0.56 24.52
CA ARG A 47 2.59 1.48 25.19
C ARG A 47 3.99 1.31 24.59
N VAL A 48 4.51 2.34 23.97
CA VAL A 48 5.87 2.37 23.40
C VAL A 48 6.88 2.62 24.52
N THR A 49 6.71 3.74 25.18
CA THR A 49 7.47 4.12 26.37
C THR A 49 6.56 4.95 27.30
N ASP A 50 7.10 5.54 28.35
CA ASP A 50 6.30 6.35 29.25
C ASP A 50 5.74 7.60 28.53
N GLY A 51 4.41 7.75 28.58
CA GLY A 51 3.69 8.84 27.91
C GLY A 51 3.62 8.73 26.38
N VAL A 52 4.04 7.64 25.75
CA VAL A 52 3.93 7.43 24.29
C VAL A 52 3.18 6.15 24.00
N TYR A 53 2.09 6.26 23.26
CA TYR A 53 1.19 5.13 22.91
C TYR A 53 0.86 5.15 21.43
N VAL A 54 0.59 3.99 20.86
CA VAL A 54 0.13 3.87 19.47
C VAL A 54 -1.09 2.95 19.39
N ALA A 55 -2.12 3.40 18.68
CA ALA A 55 -3.31 2.62 18.36
C ALA A 55 -3.09 1.93 17.00
N VAL A 56 -2.95 0.60 17.01
CA VAL A 56 -2.71 -0.23 15.83
C VAL A 56 -3.97 -0.99 15.46
N GLY A 57 -4.28 -1.12 14.16
CA GLY A 57 -5.35 -1.97 13.64
C GLY A 57 -6.77 -1.43 13.77
N TYR A 58 -6.93 -0.18 14.12
CA TYR A 58 -8.25 0.50 14.17
C TYR A 58 -8.59 1.20 12.86
N SER A 59 -7.59 1.54 12.08
CA SER A 59 -7.67 2.26 10.81
C SER A 59 -6.64 1.71 9.82
N ALA A 60 -6.58 2.26 8.63
CA ALA A 60 -5.51 2.01 7.68
C ALA A 60 -4.16 2.40 8.28
N SER A 61 -4.05 3.61 8.79
CA SER A 61 -2.88 4.08 9.53
C SER A 61 -3.05 3.93 11.04
N ASN A 62 -1.94 3.91 11.74
CA ASN A 62 -1.88 4.06 13.19
C ASN A 62 -2.12 5.52 13.59
N VAL A 63 -2.51 5.71 14.84
CA VAL A 63 -2.53 7.02 15.48
C VAL A 63 -1.65 6.96 16.72
N ILE A 64 -0.73 7.92 16.84
CA ILE A 64 0.21 7.95 17.95
C ILE A 64 -0.20 9.05 18.92
N LEU A 65 -0.24 8.72 20.21
CA LEU A 65 -0.57 9.63 21.31
C LEU A 65 0.68 9.90 22.14
N ILE A 66 0.99 11.16 22.33
CA ILE A 66 2.05 11.64 23.22
C ILE A 66 1.41 12.44 24.35
N GLN A 67 1.62 12.00 25.58
CA GLN A 67 1.16 12.70 26.79
C GLN A 67 2.16 13.78 27.18
N GLY A 68 1.66 15.00 27.31
CA GLY A 68 2.41 16.11 27.88
C GLY A 68 1.90 16.51 29.27
N ASP A 69 2.53 17.50 29.89
CA ASP A 69 2.18 17.99 31.23
C ASP A 69 0.83 18.72 31.24
N THR A 70 0.48 19.40 30.13
CA THR A 70 -0.70 20.25 30.04
C THR A 70 -1.68 19.81 28.94
N GLY A 71 -1.65 18.55 28.55
CA GLY A 71 -2.51 17.98 27.51
C GLY A 71 -1.79 16.95 26.65
N SER A 72 -2.35 16.65 25.48
CA SER A 72 -1.84 15.62 24.58
C SER A 72 -1.42 16.17 23.23
N ILE A 73 -0.54 15.45 22.55
CA ILE A 73 -0.18 15.62 21.14
C ILE A 73 -0.60 14.35 20.41
N VAL A 74 -1.20 14.49 19.23
CA VAL A 74 -1.63 13.39 18.36
C VAL A 74 -0.83 13.44 17.07
N VAL A 75 -0.18 12.33 16.69
CA VAL A 75 0.52 12.20 15.40
C VAL A 75 -0.30 11.28 14.52
N ASP A 76 -0.70 11.77 13.35
CA ASP A 76 -1.68 11.25 12.42
C ASP A 76 -3.08 11.05 13.04
N THR A 77 -4.11 10.87 12.22
CA THR A 77 -5.49 10.98 12.73
C THR A 77 -6.46 9.92 12.17
N ALA A 78 -5.94 8.86 11.55
CA ALA A 78 -6.73 7.83 10.89
C ALA A 78 -7.41 8.25 9.57
N THR A 79 -8.02 7.28 8.89
CA THR A 79 -8.61 7.43 7.55
C THR A 79 -9.89 8.29 7.54
N ASP A 80 -10.66 8.26 8.62
CA ASP A 80 -12.00 8.85 8.68
C ASP A 80 -12.45 9.10 10.14
N PRO A 81 -13.54 9.89 10.32
CA PRO A 81 -14.06 10.18 11.65
C PRO A 81 -14.57 8.97 12.44
N VAL A 82 -14.96 7.87 11.78
CA VAL A 82 -15.45 6.67 12.48
C VAL A 82 -14.29 5.94 13.14
N ALA A 83 -13.23 5.70 12.39
CA ALA A 83 -12.00 5.11 12.90
C ALA A 83 -11.36 5.99 14.00
N ALA A 84 -11.31 7.31 13.78
CA ALA A 84 -10.80 8.26 14.76
C ALA A 84 -11.56 8.22 16.10
N ARG A 85 -12.90 8.12 16.06
CA ARG A 85 -13.72 7.97 17.30
C ARG A 85 -13.42 6.65 18.00
N ALA A 86 -13.26 5.56 17.27
CA ALA A 86 -12.91 4.26 17.85
C ALA A 86 -11.53 4.31 18.53
N ILE A 87 -10.55 4.97 17.92
CA ILE A 87 -9.21 5.17 18.48
C ILE A 87 -9.26 6.08 19.72
N ARG A 88 -9.99 7.20 19.65
CA ARG A 88 -10.15 8.10 20.80
C ARG A 88 -10.77 7.37 22.00
N THR A 89 -11.76 6.51 21.74
CA THR A 89 -12.37 5.64 22.76
C THR A 89 -11.37 4.64 23.31
N ALA A 90 -10.55 4.03 22.46
CA ALA A 90 -9.54 3.07 22.87
C ALA A 90 -8.42 3.70 23.72
N PHE A 91 -8.03 4.92 23.41
CA PHE A 91 -7.10 5.68 24.25
C PHE A 91 -7.72 6.02 25.63
N GLY A 92 -9.03 6.30 25.68
CA GLY A 92 -9.72 6.59 26.95
C GLY A 92 -8.98 7.61 27.82
N ALA A 93 -8.71 7.26 29.07
CA ALA A 93 -8.01 8.11 30.03
C ALA A 93 -6.52 8.39 29.68
N LEU A 94 -5.94 7.65 28.72
CA LEU A 94 -4.58 7.95 28.25
C LEU A 94 -4.53 9.26 27.46
N LEU A 95 -5.62 9.61 26.75
CA LEU A 95 -5.72 10.89 26.07
C LEU A 95 -6.08 11.99 27.06
N ARG A 96 -5.07 12.77 27.45
CA ARG A 96 -5.25 13.89 28.36
C ARG A 96 -5.73 15.12 27.61
N GLU A 97 -6.85 15.65 28.05
CA GLU A 97 -7.39 16.91 27.51
C GLU A 97 -6.67 18.13 28.08
N PRO A 98 -6.53 19.22 27.33
CA PRO A 98 -6.92 19.33 25.93
C PRO A 98 -5.88 18.73 24.99
N VAL A 99 -6.30 18.41 23.75
CA VAL A 99 -5.37 18.13 22.66
C VAL A 99 -4.71 19.46 22.27
N ARG A 100 -3.40 19.54 22.42
CA ARG A 100 -2.61 20.77 22.19
C ARG A 100 -2.10 20.88 20.76
N ALA A 101 -1.74 19.74 20.17
CA ALA A 101 -1.31 19.70 18.78
C ALA A 101 -1.74 18.41 18.09
N ILE A 102 -1.95 18.54 16.79
CA ILE A 102 -2.07 17.44 15.83
C ILE A 102 -0.91 17.59 14.83
N ILE A 103 -0.18 16.54 14.56
CA ILE A 103 0.94 16.54 13.62
C ILE A 103 0.61 15.57 12.49
N TYR A 104 0.55 16.06 11.26
CA TYR A 104 0.45 15.21 10.08
C TYR A 104 1.85 14.84 9.61
N THR A 105 2.12 13.55 9.52
CA THR A 105 3.38 13.06 8.94
C THR A 105 3.45 13.35 7.45
N HIS A 106 2.33 13.24 6.73
CA HIS A 106 2.21 13.56 5.31
C HIS A 106 0.74 13.69 4.87
N SER A 107 0.53 13.98 3.59
CA SER A 107 -0.76 14.38 3.01
C SER A 107 -1.74 13.24 2.70
N HIS A 108 -1.36 11.98 2.84
CA HIS A 108 -2.28 10.88 2.53
C HIS A 108 -3.54 10.91 3.40
N PRO A 109 -4.71 10.55 2.84
CA PRO A 109 -5.98 10.67 3.53
C PRO A 109 -6.11 9.83 4.80
N ASP A 110 -5.42 8.70 4.85
CA ASP A 110 -5.44 7.79 6.00
C ASP A 110 -4.67 8.34 7.22
N HIS A 111 -3.90 9.41 7.05
CA HIS A 111 -3.21 10.11 8.14
C HIS A 111 -3.94 11.37 8.59
N THR A 112 -4.78 11.93 7.73
CA THR A 112 -5.39 13.25 7.93
C THR A 112 -6.90 13.23 8.13
N GLY A 113 -7.57 12.09 7.87
CA GLY A 113 -9.03 12.00 7.75
C GLY A 113 -9.82 12.10 9.04
N GLY A 114 -9.21 11.98 10.21
CA GLY A 114 -9.89 12.02 11.51
C GLY A 114 -9.60 13.21 12.40
N ALA A 115 -8.86 14.20 11.92
CA ALA A 115 -8.35 15.32 12.71
C ALA A 115 -9.44 16.08 13.49
N ARG A 116 -10.59 16.30 12.88
CA ARG A 116 -11.73 16.98 13.54
C ARG A 116 -12.20 16.25 14.80
N VAL A 117 -12.11 14.92 14.84
CA VAL A 117 -12.49 14.13 16.02
C VAL A 117 -11.51 14.34 17.17
N PHE A 118 -10.21 14.36 16.88
CA PHE A 118 -9.18 14.61 17.89
C PHE A 118 -9.15 16.06 18.34
N ALA A 119 -9.38 17.01 17.43
CA ALA A 119 -9.47 18.42 17.76
C ALA A 119 -10.63 18.75 18.70
N GLY A 120 -11.80 18.10 18.50
CA GLY A 120 -12.99 18.38 19.29
C GLY A 120 -13.27 19.88 19.38
N THR A 121 -13.31 20.43 20.62
CA THR A 121 -13.46 21.85 20.92
C THR A 121 -12.15 22.52 21.38
N ASP A 122 -11.01 21.80 21.34
CA ASP A 122 -9.75 22.24 21.95
C ASP A 122 -8.95 23.21 21.08
N HIS A 123 -9.29 23.31 19.77
CA HIS A 123 -8.57 24.15 18.80
C HIS A 123 -7.06 23.92 18.80
N PRO A 124 -6.56 22.67 18.62
CA PRO A 124 -5.13 22.38 18.64
C PRO A 124 -4.39 23.07 17.51
N GLU A 125 -3.09 23.32 17.72
CA GLU A 125 -2.20 23.65 16.62
C GLU A 125 -2.06 22.44 15.69
N ILE A 126 -2.29 22.60 14.36
CA ILE A 126 -2.14 21.52 13.38
C ILE A 126 -0.87 21.79 12.58
N LEU A 127 0.08 20.89 12.73
CA LEU A 127 1.45 21.03 12.24
C LEU A 127 1.71 20.11 11.05
N SER A 128 2.39 20.61 10.03
CA SER A 128 2.90 19.82 8.90
C SER A 128 4.06 20.53 8.21
N HIS A 129 4.72 19.83 7.27
CA HIS A 129 5.58 20.52 6.31
C HIS A 129 4.74 21.36 5.34
N GLN A 130 5.25 22.49 4.84
CA GLN A 130 4.52 23.38 3.91
C GLN A 130 4.12 22.66 2.61
N ARG A 131 4.90 21.67 2.15
CA ARG A 131 4.62 20.90 0.94
C ARG A 131 3.34 20.07 1.03
N LEU A 132 2.82 19.82 2.24
CA LEU A 132 1.52 19.17 2.39
C LEU A 132 0.40 19.99 1.71
N LEU A 133 0.47 21.31 1.78
CA LEU A 133 -0.51 22.20 1.13
C LEU A 133 -0.48 22.12 -0.41
N GLU A 134 0.67 21.72 -0.97
CA GLU A 134 0.83 21.50 -2.41
C GLU A 134 0.29 20.11 -2.83
N ALA A 135 0.46 19.11 -1.98
CA ALA A 135 0.07 17.72 -2.24
C ALA A 135 -1.44 17.47 -2.10
N VAL A 136 -2.12 18.12 -1.15
CA VAL A 136 -3.57 17.95 -0.91
C VAL A 136 -4.45 18.22 -2.14
N PRO A 137 -4.18 19.23 -3.01
CA PRO A 137 -4.91 19.40 -4.26
C PRO A 137 -4.68 18.28 -5.29
N ASP A 138 -3.49 17.68 -5.30
CA ASP A 138 -3.14 16.58 -6.23
C ASP A 138 -3.87 15.29 -5.89
N ILE A 139 -4.08 14.99 -4.63
CA ILE A 139 -4.92 13.87 -4.18
C ILE A 139 -6.36 14.02 -4.69
N GLY A 140 -6.87 15.27 -4.74
CA GLY A 140 -8.19 15.57 -5.31
C GLY A 140 -8.23 15.64 -6.84
N ARG A 141 -7.09 15.90 -7.51
CA ARG A 141 -6.99 15.98 -8.98
C ARG A 141 -6.78 14.63 -9.63
N ALA A 142 -6.17 13.68 -8.96
CA ALA A 142 -6.10 12.32 -9.44
C ALA A 142 -7.50 11.74 -9.69
N GLY A 143 -8.57 12.36 -9.10
CA GLY A 143 -9.97 12.19 -9.46
C GLY A 143 -10.47 10.75 -9.38
N ARG A 144 -9.62 9.88 -8.92
CA ARG A 144 -9.79 8.45 -8.94
C ARG A 144 -9.36 7.95 -7.60
N ASP A 145 -10.33 7.71 -6.77
CA ASP A 145 -10.13 6.82 -5.65
C ASP A 145 -9.40 5.60 -6.18
N GLY A 146 -8.38 5.13 -5.48
CA GLY A 146 -7.45 4.11 -5.99
C GLY A 146 -8.07 2.83 -6.55
N GLY A 147 -9.40 2.70 -6.51
CA GLY A 147 -10.17 1.66 -7.14
C GLY A 147 -10.57 1.92 -8.60
N ASP A 148 -10.66 3.18 -9.03
CA ASP A 148 -11.08 3.55 -10.40
C ASP A 148 -9.91 3.68 -11.37
N GLN A 149 -8.73 3.42 -10.91
CA GLN A 149 -7.56 3.38 -11.74
C GLN A 149 -7.74 2.31 -12.82
N PHE A 150 -7.49 2.68 -14.07
CA PHE A 150 -7.71 1.81 -15.22
C PHE A 150 -9.18 1.40 -15.47
N GLY A 151 -10.15 2.17 -14.97
CA GLY A 151 -11.58 1.91 -15.22
C GLY A 151 -12.17 0.75 -14.42
N MET A 152 -11.49 0.31 -13.35
CA MET A 152 -11.95 -0.78 -12.50
C MET A 152 -11.93 -0.35 -11.03
N ALA A 153 -13.12 -0.25 -10.42
CA ALA A 153 -13.24 -0.08 -8.99
C ALA A 153 -13.02 -1.41 -8.27
N LEU A 154 -12.16 -1.40 -7.24
CA LEU A 154 -12.02 -2.58 -6.37
C LEU A 154 -13.28 -2.70 -5.51
N PRO A 155 -13.89 -3.91 -5.40
CA PRO A 155 -15.00 -4.12 -4.49
C PRO A 155 -14.58 -3.81 -3.05
N GLU A 156 -15.51 -3.34 -2.24
CA GLU A 156 -15.27 -3.04 -0.82
C GLU A 156 -14.60 -4.23 -0.08
N ALA A 157 -15.03 -5.46 -0.40
CA ALA A 157 -14.45 -6.69 0.15
C ALA A 157 -12.99 -6.95 -0.27
N MET A 158 -12.51 -6.31 -1.35
CA MET A 158 -11.16 -6.45 -1.86
C MET A 158 -10.32 -5.20 -1.64
N TYR A 159 -10.93 -4.15 -1.07
CA TYR A 159 -10.22 -2.92 -0.73
C TYR A 159 -9.33 -3.18 0.48
N ILE A 160 -8.06 -3.43 0.23
CA ILE A 160 -7.11 -3.65 1.31
C ILE A 160 -6.57 -2.33 1.80
N ASN A 161 -6.65 -2.21 3.07
CA ASN A 161 -5.95 -1.32 3.92
C ASN A 161 -4.45 -1.30 3.59
N ALA A 162 -3.94 -0.21 3.03
CA ALA A 162 -2.53 0.08 2.76
C ALA A 162 -1.71 -1.12 2.28
N GLY A 163 -2.38 -2.13 1.74
CA GLY A 163 -1.76 -3.23 1.06
C GLY A 163 -1.16 -4.33 1.92
N VAL A 164 -1.37 -4.39 3.21
CA VAL A 164 -0.63 -5.36 4.04
C VAL A 164 -1.53 -6.33 4.80
N GLN A 165 -2.85 -6.18 4.73
CA GLN A 165 -3.81 -7.11 5.37
C GLN A 165 -4.45 -8.07 4.38
N LEU A 166 -4.60 -9.32 4.77
CA LEU A 166 -5.34 -10.31 4.01
C LEU A 166 -6.84 -10.17 4.19
N GLU A 167 -7.28 -9.84 5.40
CA GLU A 167 -8.69 -9.65 5.72
C GLU A 167 -9.02 -8.17 5.72
N VAL A 168 -10.03 -7.83 4.94
CA VAL A 168 -10.56 -6.48 4.89
C VAL A 168 -11.35 -6.25 6.19
N GLY A 169 -10.72 -5.62 7.16
CA GLY A 169 -11.52 -4.81 8.07
C GLY A 169 -12.21 -3.75 7.22
N ARG A 170 -13.45 -3.37 7.53
CA ARG A 170 -14.15 -2.30 6.82
C ARG A 170 -13.27 -1.06 6.77
N VAL A 171 -12.55 -0.88 5.68
CA VAL A 171 -11.88 0.36 5.37
C VAL A 171 -12.95 1.22 4.73
N THR A 172 -13.44 2.18 5.48
CA THR A 172 -14.26 3.22 4.90
C THR A 172 -13.40 3.98 3.90
N PRO A 173 -13.89 4.24 2.68
CA PRO A 173 -13.16 5.09 1.75
C PRO A 173 -12.74 6.38 2.46
N PRO A 174 -11.50 6.86 2.26
CA PRO A 174 -11.05 8.08 2.91
C PRO A 174 -11.98 9.22 2.56
N THR A 175 -12.51 9.88 3.59
CA THR A 175 -13.35 11.06 3.43
C THR A 175 -12.61 12.30 3.91
N ARG A 176 -12.90 13.45 3.30
CA ARG A 176 -12.35 14.74 3.77
C ARG A 176 -13.16 15.36 4.90
N GLU A 177 -14.25 14.72 5.35
CA GLU A 177 -15.11 15.28 6.40
C GLU A 177 -14.37 15.54 7.72
N GLY A 178 -13.43 14.68 8.05
CA GLY A 178 -12.63 14.81 9.27
C GLY A 178 -11.35 15.59 9.11
N TYR A 179 -10.96 15.96 7.90
CA TYR A 179 -9.75 16.74 7.65
C TYR A 179 -9.87 18.17 8.19
N LEU A 180 -8.79 18.63 8.80
CA LEU A 180 -8.59 20.04 9.15
C LEU A 180 -7.28 20.51 8.49
N PRO A 181 -7.26 21.68 7.84
CA PRO A 181 -6.02 22.20 7.26
C PRO A 181 -4.99 22.51 8.36
N PRO A 182 -3.69 22.39 8.06
CA PRO A 182 -2.65 22.84 8.98
C PRO A 182 -2.84 24.30 9.36
N THR A 183 -2.70 24.60 10.66
CA THR A 183 -2.72 25.98 11.18
C THR A 183 -1.33 26.57 11.26
N ARG A 184 -0.30 25.72 11.28
CA ARG A 184 1.10 26.08 11.22
C ARG A 184 1.89 25.10 10.36
N THR A 185 2.64 25.63 9.42
CA THR A 185 3.57 24.85 8.61
C THR A 185 5.01 25.32 8.84
N PHE A 186 5.97 24.46 8.53
CA PHE A 186 7.37 24.82 8.46
C PHE A 186 7.95 24.48 7.08
N SER A 187 9.04 25.16 6.76
CA SER A 187 9.86 24.92 5.57
C SER A 187 11.30 24.60 5.99
N GLY A 188 12.03 24.00 5.09
CA GLY A 188 13.42 23.61 5.37
C GLY A 188 13.51 22.23 6.04
N ASP A 189 14.65 21.97 6.65
CA ASP A 189 15.06 20.61 7.02
C ASP A 189 14.45 20.13 8.35
N HIS A 190 14.18 21.04 9.29
CA HIS A 190 13.60 20.71 10.59
C HIS A 190 12.92 21.89 11.29
N LEU A 191 12.07 21.56 12.25
CA LEU A 191 11.47 22.50 13.20
C LEU A 191 11.55 21.91 14.61
N ALA A 192 12.28 22.56 15.53
CA ALA A 192 12.29 22.22 16.94
C ALA A 192 11.24 23.05 17.69
N LEU A 193 10.46 22.40 18.56
CA LEU A 193 9.41 23.06 19.33
C LEU A 193 9.13 22.32 20.65
N THR A 194 8.41 22.99 21.54
CA THR A 194 7.89 22.40 22.78
C THR A 194 6.38 22.56 22.79
N VAL A 195 5.66 21.45 22.94
CA VAL A 195 4.20 21.41 23.02
C VAL A 195 3.79 20.66 24.28
N ALA A 196 2.89 21.20 25.06
CA ALA A 196 2.42 20.60 26.31
C ALA A 196 3.54 20.15 27.27
N GLY A 197 4.70 20.83 27.26
CA GLY A 197 5.89 20.45 28.06
C GLY A 197 6.80 19.41 27.37
N VAL A 198 6.40 18.83 26.25
CA VAL A 198 7.21 17.85 25.50
C VAL A 198 8.07 18.55 24.46
N ARG A 199 9.38 18.35 24.52
CA ARG A 199 10.30 18.77 23.44
C ARG A 199 10.24 17.78 22.29
N LEU A 200 10.07 18.27 21.06
CA LEU A 200 10.05 17.44 19.86
C LEU A 200 10.68 18.17 18.68
N GLN A 201 11.08 17.40 17.68
CA GLN A 201 11.57 17.91 16.40
C GLN A 201 10.75 17.30 15.27
N LEU A 202 10.29 18.14 14.37
CA LEU A 202 9.72 17.71 13.08
C LEU A 202 10.85 17.78 12.06
N LEU A 203 11.17 16.66 11.45
CA LEU A 203 12.26 16.50 10.51
C LEU A 203 11.68 16.31 9.10
N TYR A 204 12.13 17.10 8.13
CA TYR A 204 11.77 16.86 6.74
C TYR A 204 12.49 15.61 6.22
N THR A 205 11.70 14.61 5.91
CA THR A 205 12.16 13.27 5.51
C THR A 205 11.32 12.80 4.31
N PRO A 206 11.55 13.38 3.10
CA PRO A 206 10.82 12.95 1.92
C PRO A 206 11.20 11.51 1.54
N GLY A 207 10.19 10.69 1.26
CA GLY A 207 10.35 9.27 0.90
C GLY A 207 9.06 8.75 0.30
N GLU A 208 8.11 8.33 1.14
CA GLU A 208 6.77 7.90 0.73
C GLU A 208 6.07 9.02 -0.05
N THR A 209 6.16 10.25 0.40
CA THR A 209 5.69 11.44 -0.30
C THR A 209 6.72 12.58 -0.22
N ALA A 210 6.59 13.55 -1.12
CA ALA A 210 7.48 14.71 -1.14
C ALA A 210 7.26 15.68 0.03
N ASP A 211 6.20 15.52 0.80
CA ASP A 211 5.84 16.34 1.96
C ASP A 211 6.06 15.61 3.30
N ALA A 212 6.59 14.38 3.25
CA ALA A 212 6.75 13.54 4.44
C ALA A 212 7.70 14.15 5.47
N ILE A 213 7.32 13.97 6.73
CA ILE A 213 8.13 14.32 7.91
C ILE A 213 8.16 13.17 8.91
N SER A 214 9.24 13.14 9.67
CA SER A 214 9.34 12.32 10.88
C SER A 214 9.21 13.17 12.11
N VAL A 215 8.61 12.61 13.18
CA VAL A 215 8.55 13.24 14.51
C VAL A 215 9.58 12.55 15.39
N TRP A 216 10.47 13.34 15.97
CA TRP A 216 11.53 12.89 16.89
C TRP A 216 11.31 13.43 18.30
N LEU A 217 11.33 12.56 19.29
CA LEU A 217 11.32 12.89 20.72
C LEU A 217 12.71 12.69 21.31
N PRO A 218 13.57 13.72 21.37
CA PRO A 218 14.99 13.56 21.73
C PRO A 218 15.20 13.06 23.16
N GLU A 219 14.32 13.41 24.11
CA GLU A 219 14.44 12.99 25.51
C GLU A 219 14.03 11.52 25.73
N LYS A 220 13.26 10.96 24.81
CA LYS A 220 12.72 9.60 24.90
C LYS A 220 13.34 8.65 23.88
N HIS A 221 14.18 9.18 23.00
CA HIS A 221 14.75 8.45 21.86
C HIS A 221 13.69 7.70 21.04
N VAL A 222 12.52 8.33 20.82
CA VAL A 222 11.41 7.77 20.02
C VAL A 222 11.30 8.48 18.69
N LEU A 223 11.37 7.70 17.61
CA LEU A 223 11.20 8.15 16.23
C LEU A 223 9.85 7.70 15.69
N MET A 224 9.10 8.61 15.07
CA MET A 224 7.85 8.34 14.35
C MET A 224 8.07 8.71 12.89
N PRO A 225 8.43 7.76 12.01
CA PRO A 225 8.88 8.02 10.64
C PRO A 225 7.74 8.23 9.64
N GLY A 226 6.49 8.27 10.08
CA GLY A 226 5.36 8.21 9.14
C GLY A 226 5.36 6.90 8.36
N ASP A 227 5.20 6.99 7.04
CA ASP A 227 5.21 5.87 6.11
C ASP A 227 6.58 5.61 5.48
N ASP A 228 7.60 6.39 5.86
CA ASP A 228 8.95 6.17 5.35
C ASP A 228 9.59 4.88 5.89
N PHE A 229 8.94 4.25 6.86
CA PHE A 229 9.32 2.95 7.36
C PHE A 229 8.08 2.16 7.81
N LEU A 230 8.00 0.90 7.39
CA LEU A 230 6.98 -0.06 7.82
C LEU A 230 7.50 -1.50 7.66
N ARG A 231 6.79 -2.49 8.21
CA ARG A 231 7.20 -3.91 8.14
C ARG A 231 6.78 -4.56 6.82
N SER A 232 7.25 -4.00 5.72
CA SER A 232 7.08 -4.51 4.36
C SER A 232 8.07 -3.82 3.43
N PHE A 233 8.39 -4.42 2.30
CA PHE A 233 9.13 -3.74 1.24
C PHE A 233 8.37 -2.48 0.81
N PRO A 234 9.05 -1.31 0.65
CA PRO A 234 8.39 -0.03 0.36
C PRO A 234 7.74 -0.02 -1.02
N ASN A 235 6.60 0.64 -1.13
CA ASN A 235 5.89 0.79 -2.40
C ASN A 235 6.42 2.00 -3.17
N ILE A 236 7.63 1.88 -3.71
CA ILE A 236 8.34 2.95 -4.42
C ILE A 236 7.65 3.33 -5.73
N SER A 237 7.05 2.36 -6.42
CA SER A 237 6.30 2.57 -7.67
C SER A 237 4.87 2.04 -7.55
N PRO A 238 3.95 2.82 -6.95
CA PRO A 238 2.58 2.38 -6.75
C PRO A 238 1.83 2.18 -8.07
N ILE A 239 1.19 1.03 -8.24
CA ILE A 239 0.40 0.73 -9.45
C ILE A 239 -0.89 1.55 -9.58
N ARG A 240 -1.26 2.30 -8.54
CA ARG A 240 -2.45 3.16 -8.53
C ARG A 240 -2.28 4.53 -9.22
N GLY A 241 -1.18 4.74 -9.97
CA GLY A 241 -0.96 5.97 -10.74
C GLY A 241 -0.34 7.14 -9.98
N ALA A 242 0.29 6.89 -8.85
CA ALA A 242 1.13 7.88 -8.18
C ALA A 242 2.45 8.09 -8.93
N ARG A 243 3.09 9.24 -8.72
CA ARG A 243 4.46 9.47 -9.19
C ARG A 243 5.41 8.46 -8.54
N LEU A 244 6.53 8.18 -9.20
CA LEU A 244 7.62 7.42 -8.59
C LEU A 244 8.05 8.15 -7.31
N ARG A 245 8.19 7.43 -6.23
CA ARG A 245 8.78 7.90 -4.98
C ARG A 245 10.28 7.84 -5.13
N THR A 246 10.97 8.96 -4.98
CA THR A 246 12.40 9.09 -5.27
C THR A 246 13.22 8.21 -4.33
N PRO A 247 13.83 7.11 -4.81
CA PRO A 247 14.56 6.21 -3.93
C PRO A 247 15.74 6.89 -3.22
N GLU A 248 16.39 7.86 -3.88
CA GLU A 248 17.53 8.61 -3.34
C GLU A 248 17.10 9.47 -2.14
N ASP A 249 15.96 10.17 -2.25
CA ASP A 249 15.43 10.98 -1.15
C ASP A 249 15.04 10.08 0.02
N TRP A 250 14.44 8.93 -0.26
CA TRP A 250 14.07 7.97 0.76
C TRP A 250 15.29 7.39 1.49
N ILE A 251 16.34 7.04 0.76
CA ILE A 251 17.63 6.59 1.33
C ILE A 251 18.22 7.68 2.24
N ALA A 252 18.28 8.94 1.76
CA ALA A 252 18.82 10.06 2.54
C ALA A 252 17.98 10.31 3.82
N SER A 253 16.67 10.20 3.73
CA SER A 253 15.77 10.31 4.89
C SER A 253 16.00 9.20 5.91
N LEU A 254 16.17 7.94 5.47
CA LEU A 254 16.51 6.83 6.35
C LEU A 254 17.89 6.99 6.98
N GLU A 255 18.89 7.51 6.27
CA GLU A 255 20.20 7.83 6.83
C GLU A 255 20.12 8.89 7.92
N LYS A 256 19.30 9.93 7.72
CA LYS A 256 18.99 10.93 8.74
C LYS A 256 18.37 10.29 9.99
N MET A 257 17.36 9.41 9.81
CA MET A 257 16.70 8.69 10.90
C MET A 257 17.65 7.77 11.66
N ILE A 258 18.52 7.02 10.96
CA ILE A 258 19.52 6.16 11.57
C ILE A 258 20.51 6.97 12.41
N GLY A 259 20.90 8.16 11.92
CA GLY A 259 21.79 9.08 12.63
C GLY A 259 21.23 9.66 13.94
N LEU A 260 19.91 9.58 14.18
CA LEU A 260 19.29 9.96 15.45
C LEU A 260 19.48 8.89 16.54
N GLU A 261 19.88 7.67 16.19
CA GLU A 261 20.05 6.53 17.09
C GLU A 261 18.79 6.26 17.96
N PRO A 262 17.58 6.07 17.35
CA PRO A 262 16.36 5.88 18.11
C PRO A 262 16.40 4.57 18.90
N ASP A 263 15.85 4.61 20.12
CA ASP A 263 15.57 3.41 20.91
C ASP A 263 14.30 2.72 20.44
N ASP A 264 13.30 3.50 20.03
CA ASP A 264 12.02 2.97 19.54
C ASP A 264 11.62 3.66 18.24
N VAL A 265 11.11 2.87 17.29
CA VAL A 265 10.55 3.36 16.02
C VAL A 265 9.07 3.01 15.94
N VAL A 266 8.23 4.02 15.75
CA VAL A 266 6.76 3.91 15.73
C VAL A 266 6.24 4.30 14.36
N PRO A 267 6.13 3.39 13.39
CA PRO A 267 5.64 3.69 12.06
C PRO A 267 4.14 3.98 12.04
N SER A 268 3.69 4.70 11.03
CA SER A 268 2.26 4.97 10.85
C SER A 268 1.47 3.77 10.31
N HIS A 269 2.14 2.70 9.92
CA HIS A 269 1.56 1.38 9.66
C HIS A 269 2.39 0.32 10.37
N THR A 270 1.77 -0.86 10.64
CA THR A 270 2.39 -1.96 11.37
C THR A 270 2.72 -1.65 12.84
N ARG A 271 3.29 -2.60 13.54
CA ARG A 271 3.61 -2.47 14.96
C ARG A 271 4.93 -1.74 15.18
N PRO A 272 5.14 -1.09 16.34
CA PRO A 272 6.41 -0.43 16.64
C PRO A 272 7.56 -1.43 16.74
N VAL A 273 8.76 -0.95 16.46
CA VAL A 273 10.03 -1.65 16.72
C VAL A 273 10.62 -1.08 18.00
N LEU A 274 10.70 -1.91 19.01
CA LEU A 274 11.14 -1.50 20.34
C LEU A 274 12.56 -2.00 20.61
N GLY A 275 13.39 -1.12 21.17
CA GLY A 275 14.77 -1.34 21.52
C GLY A 275 15.78 -0.90 20.46
N GLY A 276 16.76 -0.09 20.87
CA GLY A 276 17.68 0.62 19.97
C GLY A 276 18.47 -0.26 18.99
N SER A 277 18.89 -1.47 19.42
CA SER A 277 19.54 -2.41 18.51
C SER A 277 18.59 -2.91 17.40
N ALA A 278 17.33 -3.22 17.75
CA ALA A 278 16.33 -3.67 16.80
C ALA A 278 15.91 -2.52 15.86
N ALA A 279 15.71 -1.33 16.39
CA ALA A 279 15.37 -0.12 15.66
C ALA A 279 16.44 0.21 14.61
N ARG A 280 17.72 0.26 15.01
CA ARG A 280 18.86 0.50 14.11
C ARG A 280 18.95 -0.58 13.04
N ALA A 281 18.86 -1.87 13.40
CA ALA A 281 18.93 -2.97 12.46
C ALA A 281 17.79 -2.91 11.42
N ALA A 282 16.58 -2.59 11.85
CA ALA A 282 15.41 -2.48 10.98
C ALA A 282 15.56 -1.32 9.97
N LEU A 283 15.87 -0.11 10.44
CA LEU A 283 16.09 1.06 9.58
C LEU A 283 17.24 0.86 8.61
N THR A 284 18.35 0.26 9.08
CA THR A 284 19.53 -0.02 8.23
C THR A 284 19.18 -1.03 7.14
N ALA A 285 18.52 -2.14 7.48
CA ALA A 285 18.09 -3.13 6.49
C ALA A 285 17.14 -2.53 5.45
N TYR A 286 16.23 -1.66 5.89
CA TYR A 286 15.27 -0.99 5.01
C TYR A 286 15.98 -0.08 4.00
N ARG A 287 16.89 0.79 4.49
CA ARG A 287 17.75 1.64 3.66
C ARG A 287 18.58 0.81 2.67
N ASP A 288 19.22 -0.26 3.14
CA ASP A 288 20.10 -1.11 2.32
C ASP A 288 19.32 -1.88 1.26
N GLY A 289 18.09 -2.29 1.57
CA GLY A 289 17.17 -2.90 0.62
C GLY A 289 16.84 -1.97 -0.54
N ILE A 290 16.40 -0.74 -0.25
CA ILE A 290 16.09 0.28 -1.27
C ILE A 290 17.33 0.58 -2.09
N LYS A 291 18.47 0.84 -1.43
CA LYS A 291 19.73 1.16 -2.08
C LYS A 291 20.21 0.04 -3.00
N SER A 292 20.12 -1.20 -2.56
CA SER A 292 20.55 -2.35 -3.36
C SER A 292 19.74 -2.47 -4.66
N ILE A 293 18.41 -2.32 -4.60
CA ILE A 293 17.55 -2.37 -5.78
C ILE A 293 17.84 -1.20 -6.73
N LEU A 294 18.01 0.00 -6.19
CA LEU A 294 18.39 1.18 -6.98
C LEU A 294 19.72 0.97 -7.71
N ASP A 295 20.77 0.58 -6.97
CA ASP A 295 22.12 0.42 -7.51
C ASP A 295 22.16 -0.67 -8.60
N GLN A 296 21.55 -1.84 -8.37
CA GLN A 296 21.47 -2.91 -9.35
C GLN A 296 20.74 -2.47 -10.61
N THR A 297 19.61 -1.77 -10.47
CA THR A 297 18.81 -1.27 -11.59
C THR A 297 19.62 -0.28 -12.43
N ILE A 298 20.27 0.71 -11.79
CA ILE A 298 21.11 1.71 -12.49
C ILE A 298 22.30 1.03 -13.18
N GLN A 299 22.94 0.07 -12.55
CA GLN A 299 24.06 -0.65 -13.17
C GLN A 299 23.62 -1.46 -14.39
N GLY A 300 22.48 -2.15 -14.34
CA GLY A 300 21.92 -2.85 -15.49
C GLY A 300 21.54 -1.89 -16.63
N MET A 301 20.92 -0.75 -16.30
CA MET A 301 20.63 0.29 -17.28
C MET A 301 21.92 0.80 -17.99
N LYS A 302 23.00 0.99 -17.24
CA LYS A 302 24.31 1.37 -17.83
C LYS A 302 24.89 0.30 -18.77
N ARG A 303 24.52 -0.96 -18.61
CA ARG A 303 24.87 -2.05 -19.55
C ARG A 303 23.92 -2.12 -20.75
N GLY A 304 22.87 -1.29 -20.79
CA GLY A 304 21.88 -1.29 -21.87
C GLY A 304 20.74 -2.30 -21.68
N GLU A 305 20.59 -2.87 -20.48
CA GLU A 305 19.52 -3.83 -20.18
C GLU A 305 18.16 -3.14 -20.14
N ARG A 306 17.15 -3.84 -20.63
CA ARG A 306 15.75 -3.37 -20.69
C ARG A 306 14.98 -3.76 -19.43
N PRO A 307 13.79 -3.18 -19.16
CA PRO A 307 13.03 -3.50 -17.98
C PRO A 307 12.75 -4.99 -17.79
N ASP A 308 12.40 -5.69 -18.88
CA ASP A 308 12.08 -7.13 -18.83
C ASP A 308 13.30 -8.01 -18.53
N GLU A 309 14.51 -7.55 -18.90
CA GLU A 309 15.76 -8.21 -18.56
C GLU A 309 16.13 -7.92 -17.10
N LEU A 310 16.04 -6.65 -16.68
CA LEU A 310 16.36 -6.22 -15.32
C LEU A 310 15.53 -6.96 -14.26
N VAL A 311 14.21 -7.11 -14.45
CA VAL A 311 13.34 -7.78 -13.46
C VAL A 311 13.66 -9.26 -13.28
N GLN A 312 14.38 -9.90 -14.21
CA GLN A 312 14.79 -11.29 -14.06
C GLN A 312 15.88 -11.48 -13.00
N HIS A 313 16.79 -10.53 -12.86
CA HIS A 313 17.97 -10.69 -12.02
C HIS A 313 18.14 -9.65 -10.90
N VAL A 314 17.50 -8.47 -10.99
CA VAL A 314 17.50 -7.51 -9.87
C VAL A 314 16.68 -8.07 -8.71
N LYS A 315 17.35 -8.37 -7.61
CA LYS A 315 16.76 -9.01 -6.43
C LYS A 315 17.37 -8.41 -5.16
N LEU A 316 16.65 -8.54 -4.06
CA LEU A 316 17.25 -8.31 -2.75
C LEU A 316 18.43 -9.29 -2.53
N PRO A 317 19.56 -8.81 -2.00
CA PRO A 317 20.67 -9.69 -1.61
C PRO A 317 20.20 -10.78 -0.63
N PRO A 318 20.81 -11.98 -0.64
CA PRO A 318 20.40 -13.09 0.25
C PRO A 318 20.29 -12.69 1.73
N ALA A 319 21.20 -11.84 2.22
CA ALA A 319 21.20 -11.35 3.59
C ALA A 319 19.99 -10.47 3.93
N LEU A 320 19.32 -9.88 2.94
CA LEU A 320 18.15 -9.01 3.07
C LEU A 320 16.85 -9.68 2.62
N ALA A 321 16.92 -10.71 1.79
CA ALA A 321 15.76 -11.34 1.18
C ALA A 321 14.76 -11.91 2.21
N GLU A 322 15.27 -12.44 3.33
CA GLU A 322 14.44 -12.99 4.40
C GLU A 322 14.16 -11.97 5.53
N ASN A 323 14.61 -10.72 5.37
CA ASN A 323 14.37 -9.69 6.38
C ASN A 323 12.87 -9.38 6.49
N PRO A 324 12.27 -9.38 7.71
CA PRO A 324 10.83 -9.17 7.88
C PRO A 324 10.34 -7.78 7.45
N TYR A 325 11.23 -6.80 7.38
CA TYR A 325 10.91 -5.44 6.93
C TYR A 325 11.05 -5.25 5.41
N LEU A 326 11.47 -6.29 4.68
CA LEU A 326 11.69 -6.25 3.24
C LEU A 326 10.88 -7.31 2.47
N GLN A 327 9.92 -7.97 3.14
CA GLN A 327 9.00 -8.87 2.46
C GLN A 327 8.02 -8.06 1.59
N GLU A 328 7.76 -8.50 0.37
CA GLU A 328 6.98 -7.77 -0.63
C GLU A 328 5.46 -7.81 -0.36
N PHE A 329 5.04 -7.57 0.89
CA PHE A 329 3.61 -7.55 1.22
C PHE A 329 2.88 -6.34 0.64
N TYR A 330 3.58 -5.20 0.46
CA TYR A 330 3.05 -3.93 -0.01
C TYR A 330 3.68 -3.49 -1.32
N GLY A 331 4.94 -3.05 -1.33
CA GLY A 331 5.70 -2.78 -2.53
C GLY A 331 6.21 -4.06 -3.18
N ALA A 332 6.71 -3.94 -4.42
CA ALA A 332 7.34 -5.03 -5.14
C ALA A 332 8.64 -4.59 -5.78
N VAL A 333 9.65 -5.46 -5.74
CA VAL A 333 10.96 -5.22 -6.36
C VAL A 333 10.79 -5.03 -7.88
N GLU A 334 10.01 -5.88 -8.54
CA GLU A 334 9.75 -5.76 -9.98
C GLU A 334 9.14 -4.41 -10.36
N TRP A 335 8.14 -3.92 -9.60
CA TRP A 335 7.51 -2.63 -9.87
C TRP A 335 8.48 -1.48 -9.64
N THR A 336 9.32 -1.59 -8.61
CA THR A 336 10.36 -0.61 -8.31
C THR A 336 11.37 -0.51 -9.44
N VAL A 337 11.86 -1.63 -9.96
CA VAL A 337 12.78 -1.68 -11.11
C VAL A 337 12.17 -1.01 -12.34
N ARG A 338 10.93 -1.37 -12.68
CA ARG A 338 10.19 -0.77 -13.81
C ARG A 338 9.96 0.73 -13.62
N GLY A 339 9.62 1.13 -12.38
CA GLY A 339 9.41 2.53 -12.04
C GLY A 339 10.69 3.35 -12.15
N ILE A 340 11.80 2.89 -11.59
CA ILE A 340 13.13 3.55 -11.71
C ILE A 340 13.53 3.67 -13.19
N TYR A 341 13.35 2.61 -13.96
CA TYR A 341 13.66 2.65 -15.39
C TYR A 341 12.83 3.71 -16.13
N ALA A 342 11.52 3.69 -15.92
CA ALA A 342 10.59 4.62 -16.58
C ALA A 342 10.88 6.09 -16.20
N ASP A 343 11.24 6.35 -14.94
CA ASP A 343 11.61 7.68 -14.46
C ASP A 343 12.89 8.20 -15.10
N ARG A 344 13.90 7.34 -15.29
CA ARG A 344 15.23 7.72 -15.78
C ARG A 344 15.34 7.76 -17.30
N VAL A 345 14.69 6.85 -18.01
CA VAL A 345 14.84 6.63 -19.45
C VAL A 345 13.52 6.92 -20.20
N GLY A 346 12.41 6.94 -19.48
CA GLY A 346 11.07 7.11 -20.04
C GLY A 346 10.44 5.78 -20.49
N TRP A 347 9.38 5.89 -21.28
CA TRP A 347 8.53 4.77 -21.69
C TRP A 347 9.12 3.89 -22.80
N PHE A 348 10.14 4.38 -23.52
CA PHE A 348 10.66 3.70 -24.70
C PHE A 348 11.65 2.60 -24.31
N ASP A 349 11.39 1.40 -24.78
CA ASP A 349 12.18 0.19 -24.46
C ASP A 349 13.38 -0.04 -25.38
N GLY A 350 13.72 0.91 -26.27
CA GLY A 350 14.83 0.81 -27.21
C GLY A 350 14.54 -0.03 -28.47
N ASN A 351 13.35 -0.64 -28.59
CA ASN A 351 12.96 -1.37 -29.77
C ASN A 351 12.20 -0.47 -30.76
N ALA A 352 12.80 -0.18 -31.92
CA ALA A 352 12.20 0.69 -32.93
C ALA A 352 10.78 0.26 -33.37
N THR A 353 10.47 -1.03 -33.35
CA THR A 353 9.12 -1.54 -33.63
C THR A 353 8.06 -0.98 -32.66
N ASN A 354 8.47 -0.62 -31.44
CA ASN A 354 7.57 -0.12 -30.39
C ASN A 354 7.42 1.42 -30.39
N LEU A 355 8.06 2.14 -31.32
CA LEU A 355 7.85 3.60 -31.46
C LEU A 355 6.40 3.95 -31.77
N PHE A 356 5.75 3.17 -32.63
CA PHE A 356 4.33 3.29 -32.97
C PHE A 356 3.72 1.89 -33.02
N ARG A 357 3.33 1.39 -31.85
CA ARG A 357 2.78 0.03 -31.71
C ARG A 357 1.48 -0.14 -32.45
N LEU A 358 1.23 -1.34 -32.97
CA LEU A 358 -0.13 -1.70 -33.39
C LEU A 358 -1.09 -1.53 -32.20
N ALA A 359 -2.32 -1.11 -32.50
CA ALA A 359 -3.38 -1.15 -31.50
C ALA A 359 -3.52 -2.57 -30.96
N GLU A 360 -3.80 -2.70 -29.66
CA GLU A 360 -3.89 -4.01 -28.98
C GLU A 360 -4.86 -4.96 -29.70
N LYS A 361 -6.04 -4.45 -30.09
CA LYS A 361 -7.03 -5.22 -30.85
C LYS A 361 -6.48 -5.76 -32.17
N ASP A 362 -5.76 -4.94 -32.94
CA ASP A 362 -5.20 -5.35 -34.23
C ASP A 362 -4.09 -6.39 -34.06
N ARG A 363 -3.25 -6.21 -33.05
CA ARG A 363 -2.20 -7.17 -32.69
C ARG A 363 -2.82 -8.52 -32.27
N ALA A 364 -3.81 -8.48 -31.38
CA ALA A 364 -4.52 -9.66 -30.90
C ALA A 364 -5.21 -10.40 -32.05
N ALA A 365 -5.92 -9.70 -32.96
CA ALA A 365 -6.56 -10.32 -34.12
C ALA A 365 -5.57 -11.11 -34.99
N ARG A 366 -4.39 -10.54 -35.23
CA ARG A 366 -3.33 -11.21 -36.00
C ARG A 366 -2.78 -12.45 -35.28
N LEU A 367 -2.54 -12.36 -33.96
CA LEU A 367 -2.07 -13.49 -33.16
C LEU A 367 -3.11 -14.61 -33.11
N VAL A 368 -4.38 -14.28 -32.87
CA VAL A 368 -5.49 -15.25 -32.91
C VAL A 368 -5.56 -15.94 -34.27
N GLY A 369 -5.43 -15.18 -35.37
CA GLY A 369 -5.40 -15.76 -36.72
C GLY A 369 -4.22 -16.70 -36.96
N LEU A 370 -3.02 -16.34 -36.49
CA LEU A 370 -1.82 -17.18 -36.59
C LEU A 370 -1.92 -18.49 -35.79
N ILE A 371 -2.63 -18.48 -34.65
CA ILE A 371 -2.84 -19.65 -33.80
C ILE A 371 -3.91 -20.59 -34.38
N GLY A 372 -4.75 -20.10 -35.29
CA GLY A 372 -5.82 -20.89 -35.93
C GLY A 372 -7.23 -20.52 -35.48
N GLY A 373 -7.42 -19.33 -34.97
CA GLY A 373 -8.71 -18.78 -34.55
C GLY A 373 -8.98 -18.87 -33.04
N PRO A 374 -10.07 -18.24 -32.58
CA PRO A 374 -10.35 -18.09 -31.14
C PRO A 374 -10.50 -19.44 -30.42
N ASP A 375 -11.11 -20.43 -31.05
CA ASP A 375 -11.29 -21.74 -30.43
C ASP A 375 -9.97 -22.45 -30.14
N GLN A 376 -9.00 -22.32 -31.04
CA GLN A 376 -7.65 -22.85 -30.83
C GLN A 376 -6.91 -22.11 -29.73
N VAL A 377 -7.04 -20.79 -29.67
CA VAL A 377 -6.47 -19.99 -28.56
C VAL A 377 -7.05 -20.42 -27.21
N LEU A 378 -8.38 -20.62 -27.15
CA LEU A 378 -9.04 -21.10 -25.93
C LEU A 378 -8.64 -22.53 -25.56
N ALA A 379 -8.40 -23.41 -26.55
CA ALA A 379 -7.86 -24.74 -26.28
C ALA A 379 -6.46 -24.65 -25.64
N ARG A 380 -5.57 -23.82 -26.20
CA ARG A 380 -4.24 -23.57 -25.63
C ARG A 380 -4.31 -22.94 -24.25
N GLY A 381 -5.26 -22.03 -24.03
CA GLY A 381 -5.50 -21.43 -22.71
C GLY A 381 -5.86 -22.47 -21.64
N ARG A 382 -6.71 -23.46 -21.99
CA ARG A 382 -7.04 -24.59 -21.09
C ARG A 382 -5.84 -25.51 -20.85
N GLU A 383 -5.03 -25.78 -21.89
CA GLU A 383 -3.79 -26.53 -21.75
C GLU A 383 -2.81 -25.82 -20.79
N ALA A 384 -2.66 -24.50 -20.93
CA ALA A 384 -1.82 -23.71 -20.04
C ALA A 384 -2.32 -23.72 -18.58
N LEU A 385 -3.64 -23.61 -18.34
CA LEU A 385 -4.23 -23.78 -17.01
C LEU A 385 -3.90 -25.15 -16.41
N ALA A 386 -4.08 -26.22 -17.21
CA ALA A 386 -3.79 -27.59 -16.77
C ALA A 386 -2.29 -27.80 -16.46
N ALA A 387 -1.42 -27.09 -17.18
CA ALA A 387 0.02 -27.08 -16.95
C ALA A 387 0.46 -26.11 -15.83
N HIS A 388 -0.47 -25.41 -15.16
CA HIS A 388 -0.22 -24.40 -14.15
C HIS A 388 0.56 -23.17 -14.67
N ASP A 389 0.55 -22.94 -15.97
CA ASP A 389 1.09 -21.72 -16.60
C ASP A 389 0.00 -20.63 -16.66
N PHE A 390 -0.35 -20.12 -15.49
CA PHE A 390 -1.47 -19.20 -15.31
C PHE A 390 -1.23 -17.84 -15.99
N LYS A 391 0.03 -17.36 -16.04
CA LYS A 391 0.32 -16.10 -16.74
C LYS A 391 0.03 -16.23 -18.22
N TRP A 392 0.50 -17.30 -18.85
CA TRP A 392 0.25 -17.57 -20.26
C TRP A 392 -1.22 -17.84 -20.56
N ALA A 393 -1.91 -18.56 -19.69
CA ALA A 393 -3.36 -18.78 -19.81
C ALA A 393 -4.14 -17.46 -19.84
N ALA A 394 -3.78 -16.51 -18.94
CA ALA A 394 -4.40 -15.19 -18.89
C ALA A 394 -4.10 -14.38 -20.17
N GLU A 395 -2.86 -14.37 -20.68
CA GLU A 395 -2.49 -13.68 -21.91
C GLU A 395 -3.22 -14.25 -23.14
N LEU A 396 -3.34 -15.57 -23.25
CA LEU A 396 -4.10 -16.19 -24.34
C LEU A 396 -5.57 -15.76 -24.30
N ALA A 397 -6.17 -15.72 -23.12
CA ALA A 397 -7.54 -15.24 -22.97
C ALA A 397 -7.66 -13.74 -23.33
N ASP A 398 -6.66 -12.92 -23.02
CA ASP A 398 -6.64 -11.50 -23.39
C ASP A 398 -6.65 -11.29 -24.90
N PHE A 399 -5.95 -12.12 -25.67
CA PHE A 399 -5.99 -12.02 -27.14
C PHE A 399 -7.40 -12.25 -27.71
N VAL A 400 -8.18 -13.14 -27.11
CA VAL A 400 -9.58 -13.35 -27.51
C VAL A 400 -10.45 -12.20 -27.05
N LEU A 401 -10.31 -11.76 -25.78
CA LEU A 401 -11.12 -10.69 -25.19
C LEU A 401 -10.89 -9.32 -25.84
N ALA A 402 -9.70 -9.06 -26.38
CA ALA A 402 -9.41 -7.83 -27.13
C ALA A 402 -10.29 -7.68 -28.37
N ASN A 403 -10.73 -8.78 -28.99
CA ASN A 403 -11.58 -8.80 -30.17
C ASN A 403 -13.05 -9.07 -29.86
N ASP A 404 -13.33 -9.90 -28.85
CA ASP A 404 -14.67 -10.27 -28.36
C ASP A 404 -14.70 -10.21 -26.84
N SER A 405 -14.96 -9.03 -26.28
CA SER A 405 -15.02 -8.79 -24.83
C SER A 405 -16.16 -9.56 -24.14
N ALA A 406 -17.12 -10.10 -24.88
CA ALA A 406 -18.23 -10.90 -24.37
C ALA A 406 -17.91 -12.41 -24.31
N ASN A 407 -16.79 -12.86 -24.87
CA ASN A 407 -16.44 -14.28 -24.96
C ASN A 407 -16.40 -14.98 -23.60
N ILE A 408 -17.38 -15.82 -23.34
CA ILE A 408 -17.55 -16.51 -22.05
C ILE A 408 -16.37 -17.45 -21.76
N GLY A 409 -15.90 -18.20 -22.78
CA GLY A 409 -14.78 -19.12 -22.64
C GLY A 409 -13.50 -18.42 -22.22
N ALA A 410 -13.19 -17.29 -22.87
CA ALA A 410 -12.03 -16.47 -22.53
C ALA A 410 -12.15 -15.84 -21.13
N LYS A 411 -13.32 -15.31 -20.76
CA LYS A 411 -13.56 -14.79 -19.42
C LYS A 411 -13.33 -15.83 -18.33
N ARG A 412 -13.80 -17.07 -18.54
CA ARG A 412 -13.61 -18.16 -17.56
C ARG A 412 -12.13 -18.55 -17.42
N ILE A 413 -11.43 -18.75 -18.55
CA ILE A 413 -9.98 -19.07 -18.53
C ILE A 413 -9.21 -17.98 -17.82
N LYS A 414 -9.45 -16.70 -18.17
CA LYS A 414 -8.78 -15.57 -17.55
C LYS A 414 -9.07 -15.48 -16.05
N ALA A 415 -10.33 -15.62 -15.66
CA ALA A 415 -10.72 -15.54 -14.27
C ALA A 415 -10.07 -16.65 -13.43
N GLU A 416 -10.06 -17.90 -13.91
CA GLU A 416 -9.40 -19.02 -13.25
C GLU A 416 -7.89 -18.76 -13.09
N ALA A 417 -7.23 -18.34 -14.16
CA ALA A 417 -5.81 -17.98 -14.13
C ALA A 417 -5.51 -16.87 -13.11
N LEU A 418 -6.35 -15.82 -13.06
CA LEU A 418 -6.16 -14.70 -12.14
C LEU A 418 -6.42 -15.10 -10.68
N ILE A 419 -7.38 -16.01 -10.42
CA ILE A 419 -7.60 -16.55 -9.06
C ILE A 419 -6.34 -17.29 -8.62
N GLU A 420 -5.80 -18.18 -9.45
CA GLU A 420 -4.60 -18.94 -9.13
C GLU A 420 -3.36 -18.04 -8.91
N LEU A 421 -3.20 -17.01 -9.75
CA LEU A 421 -2.16 -16.01 -9.57
C LEU A 421 -2.33 -15.22 -8.28
N GLY A 422 -3.55 -14.79 -7.96
CA GLY A 422 -3.87 -14.02 -6.77
C GLY A 422 -3.65 -14.81 -5.49
N GLU A 423 -4.08 -16.08 -5.45
CA GLU A 423 -3.92 -16.93 -4.25
C GLU A 423 -2.44 -17.25 -3.94
N ARG A 424 -1.55 -17.17 -4.92
CA ARG A 424 -0.10 -17.39 -4.74
C ARG A 424 0.67 -16.15 -4.34
N GLN A 425 0.05 -14.96 -4.39
CA GLN A 425 0.73 -13.71 -4.05
C GLN A 425 0.95 -13.54 -2.56
N ILE A 426 2.15 -13.08 -2.19
CA ILE A 426 2.40 -12.47 -0.88
C ILE A 426 2.05 -10.98 -0.89
N ASN A 427 2.09 -10.34 -2.07
CA ASN A 427 1.77 -8.93 -2.23
C ASN A 427 0.26 -8.73 -2.18
N ALA A 428 -0.21 -8.00 -1.19
CA ALA A 428 -1.63 -7.81 -0.96
C ALA A 428 -2.31 -7.01 -2.08
N ILE A 429 -1.61 -6.00 -2.63
CA ILE A 429 -2.15 -5.19 -3.74
C ILE A 429 -2.31 -6.03 -5.00
N ALA A 430 -1.26 -6.79 -5.38
CA ALA A 430 -1.31 -7.68 -6.53
C ALA A 430 -2.42 -8.74 -6.38
N ARG A 431 -2.48 -9.37 -5.19
CA ARG A 431 -3.53 -10.34 -4.85
C ARG A 431 -4.92 -9.76 -5.09
N ASN A 432 -5.17 -8.59 -4.54
CA ASN A 432 -6.49 -7.98 -4.65
C ASN A 432 -6.84 -7.58 -6.07
N TYR A 433 -5.87 -7.07 -6.80
CA TYR A 433 -6.09 -6.72 -8.19
C TYR A 433 -6.44 -7.94 -9.03
N TYR A 434 -5.72 -9.05 -8.86
CA TYR A 434 -6.02 -10.32 -9.54
C TYR A 434 -7.41 -10.85 -9.18
N LEU A 435 -7.73 -10.96 -7.89
CA LEU A 435 -9.00 -11.52 -7.43
C LEU A 435 -10.21 -10.65 -7.81
N SER A 436 -10.06 -9.32 -7.71
CA SER A 436 -11.10 -8.38 -8.13
C SER A 436 -11.35 -8.45 -9.63
N SER A 437 -10.29 -8.51 -10.43
CA SER A 437 -10.40 -8.67 -11.89
C SER A 437 -11.13 -9.97 -12.25
N ALA A 438 -10.80 -11.09 -11.59
CA ALA A 438 -11.48 -12.35 -11.77
C ALA A 438 -12.98 -12.27 -11.41
N MET A 439 -13.29 -11.62 -10.27
CA MET A 439 -14.66 -11.42 -9.83
C MET A 439 -15.49 -10.63 -10.86
N TYR A 440 -14.93 -9.54 -11.42
CA TYR A 440 -15.61 -8.75 -12.46
C TYR A 440 -15.83 -9.55 -13.74
N LEU A 441 -14.88 -10.39 -14.14
CA LEU A 441 -15.04 -11.25 -15.31
C LEU A 441 -16.16 -12.28 -15.13
N LEU A 442 -16.38 -12.78 -13.91
CA LEU A 442 -17.37 -13.81 -13.60
C LEU A 442 -18.75 -13.27 -13.23
N ARG A 443 -18.84 -12.00 -12.77
CA ARG A 443 -20.08 -11.42 -12.21
C ARG A 443 -21.29 -11.54 -13.12
N ASP A 444 -21.10 -11.32 -14.42
CA ASP A 444 -22.17 -11.23 -15.40
C ASP A 444 -22.27 -12.51 -16.26
N LEU A 445 -21.61 -13.61 -15.85
CA LEU A 445 -21.68 -14.87 -16.58
C LEU A 445 -22.86 -15.72 -16.11
N PRO A 446 -23.53 -16.45 -17.03
CA PRO A 446 -24.52 -17.46 -16.65
C PRO A 446 -23.87 -18.55 -15.80
N GLN A 447 -24.58 -18.96 -14.76
CA GLN A 447 -24.17 -20.03 -13.83
C GLN A 447 -24.06 -21.38 -14.52
#